data_ee150d447dd8a64b07a643c18dec9067
#
_entry.id   ee150d447dd8a64b07a643c18dec9067
#
_cell.length_a   1.000
_cell.length_b   1.000
_cell.length_c   1.000
_cell.angle_alpha   90.00
_cell.angle_beta   90.00
_cell.angle_gamma   90.00
#
_symmetry.space_group_name_H-M   'P 1'
#
loop_
_entity.id
_entity.type
_entity.pdbx_description
1 polymer ?
#
loop_
_entity_poly.entity_id
_entity_poly.type
_entity_poly.pdbx_seq_one_letter_code
_entity_poly.pdbx_strand_id
1 'polypeptide(L)'
;MIACATLVLPLAACGSKAVATTSGGKITQEEYYNEMKTTTNGKQVLQQMILDKVLEKEYGKQVSDKQVNAQYNTYKNQYGSQFSAVLQQQGLTEKKLKQQIRSNLCLEAAVRSYTHITNAQINKQRKKYEPKVQTAEILVGSK
;
A
#
# COMPACT_ATOMS: atom_id res chain seq x y z
N MET A 1 16.60 27.98 -59.02
CA MET A 1 16.68 27.01 -57.87
C MET A 1 16.66 27.83 -56.59
N ILE A 2 15.51 27.90 -55.94
CA ILE A 2 15.33 28.66 -54.69
C ILE A 2 15.28 27.62 -53.58
N ALA A 3 16.36 27.57 -52.77
CA ALA A 3 16.46 26.70 -51.62
C ALA A 3 15.64 27.34 -50.45
N CYS A 4 14.45 26.82 -50.18
CA CYS A 4 13.70 27.13 -48.95
C CYS A 4 14.37 26.42 -47.78
N ALA A 5 15.18 27.12 -47.00
CA ALA A 5 15.63 26.71 -45.71
C ALA A 5 14.49 26.81 -44.72
N THR A 6 13.85 25.69 -44.44
CA THR A 6 12.86 25.60 -43.34
C THR A 6 13.58 25.63 -42.00
N LEU A 7 13.57 26.79 -41.37
CA LEU A 7 14.03 27.00 -40.02
C LEU A 7 13.10 26.24 -39.09
N VAL A 8 13.45 25.01 -38.67
CA VAL A 8 12.78 24.28 -37.64
C VAL A 8 13.23 24.89 -36.29
N LEU A 9 12.48 25.85 -35.78
CA LEU A 9 12.62 26.32 -34.42
C LEU A 9 12.16 25.17 -33.50
N PRO A 10 13.01 24.66 -32.59
CA PRO A 10 12.52 23.82 -31.52
C PRO A 10 11.72 24.72 -30.57
N LEU A 11 10.40 24.77 -30.74
CA LEU A 11 9.56 25.18 -29.62
C LEU A 11 9.89 24.25 -28.47
N ALA A 12 10.66 24.77 -27.51
CA ALA A 12 10.74 24.19 -26.16
C ALA A 12 9.33 24.27 -25.58
N ALA A 13 8.50 23.31 -25.95
CA ALA A 13 7.23 23.10 -25.32
C ALA A 13 7.53 22.77 -23.85
N CYS A 14 7.17 23.67 -22.94
CA CYS A 14 6.80 23.33 -21.56
C CYS A 14 5.64 22.32 -21.67
N GLY A 15 5.93 21.16 -22.23
CA GLY A 15 4.98 20.09 -22.45
C GLY A 15 4.77 19.37 -21.15
N SER A 16 3.56 19.38 -20.63
CA SER A 16 3.08 18.45 -19.62
C SER A 16 3.62 17.05 -19.96
N LYS A 17 4.29 16.41 -18.98
CA LYS A 17 4.92 15.09 -19.19
C LYS A 17 3.88 14.12 -19.74
N ALA A 18 4.21 13.42 -20.81
CA ALA A 18 3.36 12.38 -21.36
C ALA A 18 3.34 11.17 -20.41
N VAL A 19 2.15 10.63 -20.13
CA VAL A 19 1.97 9.37 -19.41
C VAL A 19 1.96 8.19 -20.37
N ALA A 20 1.54 8.41 -21.62
CA ALA A 20 1.59 7.41 -22.69
C ALA A 20 1.84 8.09 -24.05
N THR A 21 2.47 7.34 -24.95
CA THR A 21 2.65 7.74 -26.35
C THR A 21 2.19 6.60 -27.23
N THR A 22 1.28 6.88 -28.17
CA THR A 22 0.71 5.92 -29.10
C THR A 22 0.86 6.41 -30.55
N SER A 23 0.52 5.59 -31.51
CA SER A 23 0.44 6.00 -32.92
C SER A 23 -0.63 7.09 -33.15
N GLY A 24 -1.61 7.19 -32.28
CA GLY A 24 -2.67 8.22 -32.33
C GLY A 24 -2.33 9.50 -31.59
N GLY A 25 -1.17 9.60 -30.94
CA GLY A 25 -0.72 10.79 -30.21
C GLY A 25 -0.26 10.51 -28.79
N LYS A 26 -0.04 11.58 -28.04
CA LYS A 26 0.41 11.54 -26.65
C LYS A 26 -0.75 11.82 -25.71
N ILE A 27 -0.81 11.07 -24.61
CA ILE A 27 -1.70 11.36 -23.46
C ILE A 27 -0.86 12.06 -22.41
N THR A 28 -1.22 13.27 -22.07
CA THR A 28 -0.51 14.09 -21.09
C THR A 28 -0.95 13.77 -19.66
N GLN A 29 -0.13 14.16 -18.66
CA GLN A 29 -0.51 14.04 -17.26
C GLN A 29 -1.79 14.81 -16.94
N GLU A 30 -1.99 15.96 -17.57
CA GLU A 30 -3.16 16.79 -17.35
C GLU A 30 -4.43 16.13 -17.90
N GLU A 31 -4.40 15.60 -19.12
CA GLU A 31 -5.52 14.85 -19.70
C GLU A 31 -5.88 13.65 -18.84
N TYR A 32 -4.87 12.86 -18.46
CA TYR A 32 -5.07 11.69 -17.58
C TYR A 32 -5.66 12.09 -16.22
N TYR A 33 -5.13 13.16 -15.60
CA TYR A 33 -5.64 13.65 -14.32
C TYR A 33 -7.08 14.14 -14.44
N ASN A 34 -7.41 14.90 -15.48
CA ASN A 34 -8.75 15.42 -15.71
C ASN A 34 -9.77 14.30 -15.90
N GLU A 35 -9.40 13.24 -16.59
CA GLU A 35 -10.24 12.06 -16.73
C GLU A 35 -10.39 11.32 -15.40
N MET A 36 -9.27 11.03 -14.71
CA MET A 36 -9.27 10.28 -13.46
C MET A 36 -10.03 10.97 -12.33
N LYS A 37 -9.93 12.28 -12.17
CA LYS A 37 -10.57 13.03 -11.06
C LYS A 37 -12.10 12.92 -11.03
N THR A 38 -12.71 12.62 -12.17
CA THR A 38 -14.16 12.48 -12.31
C THR A 38 -14.64 11.07 -12.02
N THR A 39 -13.74 10.08 -12.11
CA THR A 39 -14.08 8.66 -11.91
C THR A 39 -14.21 8.30 -10.42
N THR A 40 -15.00 7.27 -10.13
CA THR A 40 -15.11 6.71 -8.77
C THR A 40 -13.74 6.23 -8.25
N ASN A 41 -12.98 5.53 -9.08
CA ASN A 41 -11.65 5.03 -8.71
C ASN A 41 -10.67 6.17 -8.41
N GLY A 42 -10.69 7.24 -9.23
CA GLY A 42 -9.84 8.42 -8.99
C GLY A 42 -10.16 9.11 -7.65
N LYS A 43 -11.45 9.23 -7.32
CA LYS A 43 -11.90 9.76 -6.02
C LYS A 43 -11.46 8.86 -4.85
N GLN A 44 -11.56 7.54 -4.98
CA GLN A 44 -11.08 6.60 -3.96
C GLN A 44 -9.56 6.70 -3.75
N VAL A 45 -8.79 6.80 -4.84
CA VAL A 45 -7.34 7.01 -4.75
C VAL A 45 -7.03 8.30 -4.02
N LEU A 46 -7.73 9.41 -4.33
CA LEU A 46 -7.54 10.69 -3.64
C LEU A 46 -7.87 10.57 -2.14
N GLN A 47 -8.99 9.92 -1.79
CA GLN A 47 -9.36 9.68 -0.39
C GLN A 47 -8.28 8.89 0.37
N GLN A 48 -7.75 7.83 -0.26
CA GLN A 48 -6.64 7.06 0.33
C GLN A 48 -5.39 7.92 0.52
N MET A 49 -5.03 8.73 -0.47
CA MET A 49 -3.89 9.63 -0.36
C MET A 49 -4.05 10.67 0.76
N ILE A 50 -5.26 11.20 0.95
CA ILE A 50 -5.57 12.12 2.05
C ILE A 50 -5.41 11.40 3.38
N LEU A 51 -6.01 10.21 3.53
CA LEU A 51 -5.90 9.39 4.74
C LEU A 51 -4.44 9.10 5.08
N ASP A 52 -3.65 8.63 4.11
CA ASP A 52 -2.22 8.33 4.28
C ASP A 52 -1.45 9.57 4.77
N LYS A 53 -1.74 10.74 4.20
CA LYS A 53 -1.09 12.00 4.60
C LYS A 53 -1.44 12.42 6.02
N VAL A 54 -2.70 12.30 6.40
CA VAL A 54 -3.17 12.63 7.76
C VAL A 54 -2.54 11.66 8.77
N LEU A 55 -2.62 10.36 8.51
CA LEU A 55 -2.05 9.33 9.38
C LEU A 55 -0.53 9.50 9.55
N GLU A 56 0.19 9.75 8.47
CA GLU A 56 1.64 9.98 8.54
C GLU A 56 1.99 11.22 9.35
N LYS A 57 1.24 12.32 9.19
CA LYS A 57 1.46 13.55 9.94
C LYS A 57 1.25 13.36 11.44
N GLU A 58 0.17 12.71 11.83
CA GLU A 58 -0.24 12.59 13.24
C GLU A 58 0.47 11.43 13.96
N TYR A 59 0.69 10.30 13.27
CA TYR A 59 1.17 9.06 13.88
C TYR A 59 2.49 8.55 13.31
N GLY A 60 3.01 9.12 12.22
CA GLY A 60 4.23 8.65 11.57
C GLY A 60 5.46 8.60 12.48
N LYS A 61 5.55 9.49 13.47
CA LYS A 61 6.64 9.48 14.47
C LYS A 61 6.59 8.26 15.41
N GLN A 62 5.44 7.60 15.54
CA GLN A 62 5.25 6.40 16.35
C GLN A 62 5.58 5.12 15.59
N VAL A 63 5.78 5.22 14.27
CA VAL A 63 6.06 4.08 13.38
C VAL A 63 7.49 4.19 12.87
N SER A 64 8.35 3.29 13.32
CA SER A 64 9.74 3.21 12.88
C SER A 64 9.90 2.41 11.59
N ASP A 65 10.95 2.70 10.82
CA ASP A 65 11.31 1.91 9.64
C ASP A 65 11.65 0.46 10.00
N LYS A 66 12.12 0.21 11.22
CA LYS A 66 12.35 -1.15 11.74
C LYS A 66 11.05 -1.95 11.79
N GLN A 67 9.96 -1.37 12.27
CA GLN A 67 8.64 -2.02 12.30
C GLN A 67 8.11 -2.28 10.88
N VAL A 68 8.25 -1.32 9.98
CA VAL A 68 7.85 -1.48 8.57
C VAL A 68 8.63 -2.61 7.91
N ASN A 69 9.96 -2.65 8.10
CA ASN A 69 10.81 -3.69 7.52
C ASN A 69 10.54 -5.07 8.16
N ALA A 70 10.25 -5.14 9.46
CA ALA A 70 9.88 -6.39 10.12
C ALA A 70 8.59 -6.96 9.51
N GLN A 71 7.56 -6.14 9.34
CA GLN A 71 6.30 -6.56 8.73
C GLN A 71 6.49 -6.95 7.25
N TYR A 72 7.27 -6.17 6.51
CA TYR A 72 7.62 -6.50 5.12
C TYR A 72 8.32 -7.88 5.02
N ASN A 73 9.29 -8.15 5.90
CA ASN A 73 9.99 -9.42 5.93
C ASN A 73 9.07 -10.59 6.33
N THR A 74 8.07 -10.36 7.19
CA THR A 74 7.05 -11.35 7.50
C THR A 74 6.29 -11.76 6.24
N TYR A 75 5.82 -10.81 5.43
CA TYR A 75 5.18 -11.11 4.14
C TYR A 75 6.13 -11.82 3.18
N LYS A 76 7.38 -11.32 3.06
CA LYS A 76 8.38 -11.93 2.19
C LYS A 76 8.65 -13.40 2.55
N ASN A 77 8.77 -13.70 3.84
CA ASN A 77 9.00 -15.06 4.33
C ASN A 77 7.77 -15.96 4.12
N GLN A 78 6.56 -15.42 4.30
CA GLN A 78 5.32 -16.16 4.11
C GLN A 78 5.14 -16.63 2.66
N TYR A 79 5.50 -15.81 1.69
CA TYR A 79 5.37 -16.14 0.27
C TYR A 79 6.66 -16.77 -0.32
N GLY A 80 7.81 -16.67 0.38
CA GLY A 80 9.08 -17.26 -0.02
C GLY A 80 9.49 -16.85 -1.45
N SER A 81 9.82 -17.82 -2.28
CA SER A 81 10.22 -17.59 -3.68
C SER A 81 9.12 -16.99 -4.56
N GLN A 82 7.86 -17.10 -4.16
CA GLN A 82 6.72 -16.55 -4.93
C GLN A 82 6.46 -15.08 -4.65
N PHE A 83 7.13 -14.48 -3.67
CA PHE A 83 6.87 -13.12 -3.24
C PHE A 83 6.88 -12.09 -4.36
N SER A 84 7.90 -12.14 -5.23
CA SER A 84 8.00 -11.21 -6.36
C SER A 84 6.87 -11.39 -7.37
N ALA A 85 6.47 -12.63 -7.63
CA ALA A 85 5.35 -12.92 -8.54
C ALA A 85 4.02 -12.40 -7.97
N VAL A 86 3.80 -12.57 -6.66
CA VAL A 86 2.60 -12.05 -5.98
C VAL A 86 2.55 -10.52 -6.05
N LEU A 87 3.66 -9.82 -5.82
CA LEU A 87 3.71 -8.37 -5.97
C LEU A 87 3.37 -7.94 -7.39
N GLN A 88 3.96 -8.60 -8.38
CA GLN A 88 3.73 -8.29 -9.79
C GLN A 88 2.27 -8.52 -10.18
N GLN A 89 1.67 -9.62 -9.75
CA GLN A 89 0.25 -9.92 -9.99
C GLN A 89 -0.68 -8.86 -9.40
N GLN A 90 -0.32 -8.29 -8.26
CA GLN A 90 -1.07 -7.22 -7.61
C GLN A 90 -0.72 -5.82 -8.12
N GLY A 91 0.17 -5.68 -9.09
CA GLY A 91 0.65 -4.39 -9.60
C GLY A 91 1.39 -3.57 -8.54
N LEU A 92 1.98 -4.24 -7.54
CA LEU A 92 2.70 -3.60 -6.45
C LEU A 92 4.21 -3.64 -6.66
N THR A 93 4.86 -2.55 -6.28
CA THR A 93 6.32 -2.53 -6.06
C THR A 93 6.62 -2.74 -4.57
N GLU A 94 7.85 -3.16 -4.24
CA GLU A 94 8.29 -3.26 -2.84
C GLU A 94 8.11 -1.93 -2.09
N LYS A 95 8.44 -0.81 -2.74
CA LYS A 95 8.25 0.53 -2.20
C LYS A 95 6.79 0.80 -1.86
N LYS A 96 5.88 0.45 -2.76
CA LYS A 96 4.44 0.65 -2.56
C LYS A 96 3.90 -0.24 -1.44
N LEU A 97 4.34 -1.51 -1.36
CA LEU A 97 3.99 -2.38 -0.25
C LEU A 97 4.47 -1.82 1.09
N LYS A 98 5.72 -1.34 1.18
CA LYS A 98 6.24 -0.71 2.41
C LYS A 98 5.46 0.56 2.80
N GLN A 99 5.01 1.35 1.82
CA GLN A 99 4.14 2.49 2.09
C GLN A 99 2.79 2.06 2.66
N GLN A 100 2.16 1.02 2.11
CA GLN A 100 0.90 0.47 2.63
C GLN A 100 1.07 -0.08 4.05
N ILE A 101 2.15 -0.82 4.31
CA ILE A 101 2.49 -1.32 5.66
C ILE A 101 2.62 -0.14 6.63
N ARG A 102 3.34 0.92 6.25
CA ARG A 102 3.51 2.10 7.08
C ARG A 102 2.18 2.78 7.40
N SER A 103 1.34 2.94 6.39
CA SER A 103 -0.01 3.52 6.56
C SER A 103 -0.85 2.68 7.52
N ASN A 104 -0.82 1.36 7.40
CA ASN A 104 -1.54 0.44 8.30
C ASN A 104 -1.01 0.53 9.74
N LEU A 105 0.30 0.61 9.94
CA LEU A 105 0.90 0.79 11.27
C LEU A 105 0.53 2.15 11.88
N CYS A 106 0.45 3.21 11.08
CA CYS A 106 -0.03 4.51 11.54
C CYS A 106 -1.51 4.46 11.94
N LEU A 107 -2.34 3.75 11.15
CA LEU A 107 -3.74 3.52 11.49
C LEU A 107 -3.89 2.73 12.79
N GLU A 108 -3.07 1.69 12.97
CA GLU A 108 -3.04 0.92 14.22
C GLU A 108 -2.65 1.81 15.42
N ALA A 109 -1.64 2.67 15.27
CA ALA A 109 -1.25 3.64 16.27
C ALA A 109 -2.39 4.62 16.60
N ALA A 110 -3.12 5.09 15.57
CA ALA A 110 -4.31 5.93 15.74
C ALA A 110 -5.40 5.21 16.56
N VAL A 111 -5.76 3.99 16.18
CA VAL A 111 -6.76 3.19 16.89
C VAL A 111 -6.34 2.97 18.34
N ARG A 112 -5.08 2.64 18.59
CA ARG A 112 -4.55 2.45 19.95
C ARG A 112 -4.62 3.71 20.80
N SER A 113 -4.44 4.90 20.20
CA SER A 113 -4.53 6.17 20.94
C SER A 113 -5.94 6.50 21.40
N TYR A 114 -6.95 6.00 20.71
CA TYR A 114 -8.38 6.20 21.08
C TYR A 114 -8.96 5.04 21.90
N THR A 115 -8.32 3.86 21.89
CA THR A 115 -8.79 2.70 22.64
C THR A 115 -8.04 2.55 23.96
N HIS A 116 -8.66 2.99 25.05
CA HIS A 116 -8.15 2.73 26.39
C HIS A 116 -8.59 1.34 26.86
N ILE A 117 -7.84 0.30 26.47
CA ILE A 117 -8.07 -1.06 26.94
C ILE A 117 -7.49 -1.20 28.34
N THR A 118 -8.37 -1.38 29.33
CA THR A 118 -7.97 -1.58 30.73
C THR A 118 -7.55 -3.02 31.00
N ASN A 119 -6.67 -3.22 32.00
CA ASN A 119 -6.28 -4.55 32.45
C ASN A 119 -7.51 -5.38 32.92
N ALA A 120 -8.55 -4.74 33.44
CA ALA A 120 -9.80 -5.42 33.81
C ALA A 120 -10.51 -6.01 32.58
N GLN A 121 -10.55 -5.26 31.46
CA GLN A 121 -11.13 -5.75 30.20
C GLN A 121 -10.31 -6.91 29.63
N ILE A 122 -8.97 -6.80 29.65
CA ILE A 122 -8.07 -7.88 29.22
C ILE A 122 -8.32 -9.14 30.06
N ASN A 123 -8.36 -9.02 31.38
CA ASN A 123 -8.59 -10.14 32.29
C ASN A 123 -9.98 -10.77 32.12
N LYS A 124 -11.01 -9.95 31.85
CA LYS A 124 -12.36 -10.43 31.53
C LYS A 124 -12.35 -11.26 30.25
N GLN A 125 -11.63 -10.81 29.23
CA GLN A 125 -11.56 -11.51 27.95
C GLN A 125 -10.70 -12.79 28.04
N ARG A 126 -9.59 -12.76 28.81
CA ARG A 126 -8.76 -13.95 29.07
C ARG A 126 -9.55 -15.07 29.75
N LYS A 127 -10.46 -14.74 30.70
CA LYS A 127 -11.31 -15.73 31.35
C LYS A 127 -12.32 -16.40 30.40
N LYS A 128 -12.63 -15.74 29.27
CA LYS A 128 -13.53 -16.28 28.24
C LYS A 128 -12.77 -16.99 27.13
N TYR A 129 -11.43 -16.89 27.11
CA TYR A 129 -10.62 -17.50 26.09
C TYR A 129 -10.42 -18.99 26.40
N GLU A 130 -11.04 -19.82 25.59
CA GLU A 130 -10.79 -21.27 25.58
C GLU A 130 -9.79 -21.56 24.45
N PRO A 131 -8.52 -21.91 24.78
CA PRO A 131 -7.55 -22.23 23.75
C PRO A 131 -7.99 -23.53 23.05
N LYS A 132 -7.90 -23.56 21.72
CA LYS A 132 -8.06 -24.82 20.98
C LYS A 132 -6.91 -25.74 21.36
N VAL A 133 -7.23 -26.82 22.08
CA VAL A 133 -6.27 -27.86 22.46
C VAL A 133 -6.36 -28.98 21.43
N GLN A 134 -5.24 -29.33 20.80
CA GLN A 134 -5.13 -30.56 20.01
C GLN A 134 -4.79 -31.69 20.96
N THR A 135 -5.72 -32.63 21.15
CA THR A 135 -5.50 -33.85 21.91
C THR A 135 -5.28 -35.02 20.95
N ALA A 136 -4.27 -35.84 21.20
CA ALA A 136 -4.08 -37.14 20.54
C ALA A 136 -4.38 -38.22 21.59
N GLU A 137 -5.31 -39.11 21.29
CA GLU A 137 -5.62 -40.29 22.13
C GLU A 137 -4.94 -41.52 21.54
N ILE A 138 -4.13 -42.19 22.33
CA ILE A 138 -3.49 -43.45 21.96
C ILE A 138 -4.26 -44.57 22.69
N LEU A 139 -5.09 -45.31 21.95
CA LEU A 139 -5.77 -46.52 22.48
C LEU A 139 -4.78 -47.70 22.45
N VAL A 140 -4.36 -48.13 23.61
CA VAL A 140 -3.60 -49.39 23.79
C VAL A 140 -4.59 -50.49 24.12
N GLY A 141 -4.71 -51.45 23.23
CA GLY A 141 -5.48 -52.67 23.53
C GLY A 141 -4.79 -53.48 24.61
N SER A 142 -5.53 -53.84 25.67
CA SER A 142 -5.06 -54.82 26.66
C SER A 142 -5.03 -56.21 26.01
N LYS A 143 -3.92 -56.94 26.21
CA LYS A 143 -3.85 -58.36 25.87
C LYS A 143 -4.70 -59.21 26.79
#